data_484dd09abe84a358197ad0600aa0a7f4
#
_entry.id   484dd09abe84a358197ad0600aa0a7f4
#
_cell.length_a   1.000
_cell.length_b   1.000
_cell.length_c   1.000
_cell.angle_alpha   90.00
_cell.angle_beta   90.00
_cell.angle_gamma   90.00
#
_symmetry.space_group_name_H-M   'P 1'
#
loop_
_entity.id
_entity.type
_entity.pdbx_description
1 polymer ?
#
loop_
_entity_poly.entity_id
_entity_poly.type
_entity_poly.pdbx_seq_one_letter_code
_entity_poly.pdbx_strand_id
1 'polypeptide(L)'
;IPLNAWVKPDEICKMTDAVIRLWRDNGERDKRPKGRFRLYLDQVGHDTFRAQVEELFGPLTPDPGSVFDTTPRSHYGIHPQKQEGLSYAGLHVPVGRLKAQDLQDLATASLNYGSGEVRLTEDQNVILIGLPADKLIEFKADQLLQRFPLEPGHIAAGTVSCTGNNYCGFALTNTKDQ
;
A
#
# COMPACT_ATOMS: atom_id res chain seq x y z
N ILE A 1 -12.17 9.54 9.33
CA ILE A 1 -13.61 9.26 9.51
C ILE A 1 -14.10 8.60 8.23
N PRO A 2 -14.72 7.42 8.28
CA PRO A 2 -15.21 6.71 7.10
C PRO A 2 -16.38 7.47 6.44
N LEU A 3 -16.48 7.39 5.11
CA LEU A 3 -17.58 7.98 4.34
C LEU A 3 -18.91 7.24 4.55
N ASN A 4 -18.90 6.14 5.28
CA ASN A 4 -20.03 5.23 5.46
C ASN A 4 -20.62 4.77 4.11
N ALA A 5 -19.74 4.33 3.22
CA ALA A 5 -20.08 3.88 1.89
C ALA A 5 -19.36 2.60 1.55
N TRP A 6 -20.07 1.67 0.92
CA TRP A 6 -19.52 0.47 0.35
C TRP A 6 -19.61 0.53 -1.18
N VAL A 7 -18.54 0.19 -1.86
CA VAL A 7 -18.47 0.16 -3.34
C VAL A 7 -17.96 -1.19 -3.82
N LYS A 8 -18.39 -1.62 -4.98
CA LYS A 8 -17.89 -2.85 -5.61
C LYS A 8 -16.47 -2.65 -6.12
N PRO A 9 -15.68 -3.73 -6.24
CA PRO A 9 -14.31 -3.64 -6.75
C PRO A 9 -14.19 -2.99 -8.13
N ASP A 10 -15.12 -3.24 -9.03
CA ASP A 10 -15.18 -2.68 -10.38
C ASP A 10 -15.57 -1.19 -10.40
N GLU A 11 -16.13 -0.67 -9.31
CA GLU A 11 -16.53 0.72 -9.16
C GLU A 11 -15.46 1.59 -8.46
N ILE A 12 -14.39 1.01 -7.93
CA ILE A 12 -13.36 1.73 -7.14
C ILE A 12 -12.75 2.88 -7.95
N CYS A 13 -12.42 2.67 -9.21
CA CYS A 13 -11.83 3.72 -10.05
C CYS A 13 -12.80 4.90 -10.23
N LYS A 14 -14.09 4.62 -10.46
CA LYS A 14 -15.13 5.65 -10.60
C LYS A 14 -15.31 6.43 -9.30
N MET A 15 -15.31 5.73 -8.17
CA MET A 15 -15.42 6.36 -6.85
C MET A 15 -14.21 7.25 -6.55
N THR A 16 -13.00 6.76 -6.83
CA THR A 16 -11.76 7.51 -6.64
C THR A 16 -11.74 8.77 -7.52
N ASP A 17 -12.16 8.67 -8.78
CA ASP A 17 -12.27 9.80 -9.69
C ASP A 17 -13.24 10.87 -9.17
N ALA A 18 -14.41 10.48 -8.67
CA ALA A 18 -15.36 11.42 -8.07
C ALA A 18 -14.76 12.18 -6.88
N VAL A 19 -14.09 11.48 -5.97
CA VAL A 19 -13.42 12.09 -4.80
C VAL A 19 -12.29 13.05 -5.23
N ILE A 20 -11.46 12.63 -6.19
CA ILE A 20 -10.36 13.45 -6.68
C ILE A 20 -10.87 14.71 -7.39
N ARG A 21 -11.91 14.60 -8.20
CA ARG A 21 -12.53 15.76 -8.88
C ARG A 21 -13.06 16.77 -7.89
N LEU A 22 -13.80 16.34 -6.88
CA LEU A 22 -14.31 17.23 -5.84
C LEU A 22 -13.19 18.00 -5.15
N TRP A 23 -12.14 17.32 -4.75
CA TRP A 23 -10.98 17.97 -4.15
C TRP A 23 -10.20 18.85 -5.15
N ARG A 24 -10.05 18.42 -6.39
CA ARG A 24 -9.40 19.21 -7.44
C ARG A 24 -10.13 20.54 -7.68
N ASP A 25 -11.45 20.49 -7.77
CA ASP A 25 -12.26 21.61 -8.23
C ASP A 25 -12.64 22.56 -7.08
N ASN A 26 -12.69 22.07 -5.85
CA ASN A 26 -13.17 22.84 -4.69
C ASN A 26 -12.11 23.01 -3.58
N GLY A 27 -11.00 22.27 -3.62
CA GLY A 27 -9.93 22.37 -2.63
C GLY A 27 -9.10 23.66 -2.77
N GLU A 28 -8.56 24.15 -1.66
CA GLU A 28 -7.69 25.33 -1.62
C GLU A 28 -6.43 25.13 -2.49
N ARG A 29 -6.15 26.05 -3.40
CA ARG A 29 -4.99 26.01 -4.31
C ARG A 29 -4.00 27.16 -4.09
N ASP A 30 -4.46 28.30 -3.61
CA ASP A 30 -3.62 29.48 -3.46
C ASP A 30 -2.69 29.38 -2.25
N LYS A 31 -3.14 28.66 -1.21
CA LYS A 31 -2.40 28.47 0.03
C LYS A 31 -1.96 27.01 0.17
N ARG A 32 -0.81 26.66 -0.38
CA ARG A 32 -0.27 25.30 -0.39
C ARG A 32 -0.38 24.52 0.95
N PRO A 33 -0.13 25.10 2.14
CA PRO A 33 -0.34 24.39 3.39
C PRO A 33 -1.79 23.94 3.63
N LYS A 34 -2.76 24.66 3.04
CA LYS A 34 -4.18 24.38 3.16
C LYS A 34 -4.75 23.50 2.04
N GLY A 35 -3.96 23.18 1.02
CA GLY A 35 -4.36 22.37 -0.14
C GLY A 35 -4.51 20.88 0.15
N ARG A 36 -4.41 20.42 1.40
CA ARG A 36 -4.56 19.01 1.75
C ARG A 36 -6.03 18.59 1.73
N PHE A 37 -6.31 17.40 1.20
CA PHE A 37 -7.66 16.84 1.14
C PHE A 37 -8.38 16.83 2.49
N ARG A 38 -7.68 16.50 3.57
CA ARG A 38 -8.24 16.55 4.92
C ARG A 38 -8.83 17.93 5.27
N LEU A 39 -8.12 19.01 4.97
CA LEU A 39 -8.57 20.36 5.29
C LEU A 39 -9.81 20.76 4.46
N TYR A 40 -9.92 20.27 3.24
CA TYR A 40 -11.13 20.40 2.43
C TYR A 40 -12.31 19.67 3.11
N LEU A 41 -12.12 18.44 3.56
CA LEU A 41 -13.16 17.69 4.30
C LEU A 41 -13.56 18.38 5.59
N ASP A 42 -12.61 18.89 6.37
CA ASP A 42 -12.88 19.61 7.62
C ASP A 42 -13.70 20.90 7.37
N GLN A 43 -13.50 21.56 6.22
CA GLN A 43 -14.20 22.76 5.82
C GLN A 43 -15.63 22.47 5.33
N VAL A 44 -15.80 21.45 4.49
CA VAL A 44 -17.08 21.12 3.84
C VAL A 44 -17.99 20.33 4.78
N GLY A 45 -17.41 19.51 5.62
CA GLY A 45 -18.11 18.57 6.49
C GLY A 45 -18.48 17.27 5.79
N HIS A 46 -18.67 16.22 6.58
CA HIS A 46 -18.84 14.85 6.09
C HIS A 46 -20.11 14.66 5.26
N ASP A 47 -21.24 15.16 5.76
CA ASP A 47 -22.54 14.92 5.12
C ASP A 47 -22.63 15.65 3.78
N THR A 48 -22.11 16.89 3.74
CA THR A 48 -22.06 17.67 2.48
C THR A 48 -21.13 17.01 1.48
N PHE A 49 -19.95 16.56 1.92
CA PHE A 49 -19.01 15.86 1.05
C PHE A 49 -19.60 14.56 0.50
N ARG A 50 -20.32 13.79 1.34
CA ARG A 50 -21.02 12.59 0.90
C ARG A 50 -22.04 12.91 -0.18
N ALA A 51 -22.87 13.92 0.02
CA ALA A 51 -23.86 14.34 -0.97
C ALA A 51 -23.20 14.75 -2.31
N GLN A 52 -22.10 15.50 -2.26
CA GLN A 52 -21.35 15.86 -3.45
C GLN A 52 -20.76 14.64 -4.18
N VAL A 53 -20.28 13.64 -3.44
CA VAL A 53 -19.81 12.37 -4.04
C VAL A 53 -20.96 11.64 -4.71
N GLU A 54 -22.15 11.60 -4.09
CA GLU A 54 -23.34 10.96 -4.67
C GLU A 54 -23.82 11.64 -5.96
N GLU A 55 -23.63 12.95 -6.11
CA GLU A 55 -23.91 13.67 -7.36
C GLU A 55 -23.02 13.20 -8.52
N LEU A 56 -21.75 12.88 -8.28
CA LEU A 56 -20.81 12.46 -9.31
C LEU A 56 -20.78 10.95 -9.53
N PHE A 57 -20.88 10.19 -8.45
CA PHE A 57 -20.78 8.73 -8.49
C PHE A 57 -22.12 8.05 -8.70
N GLY A 58 -23.17 8.58 -8.10
CA GLY A 58 -24.48 7.99 -7.93
C GLY A 58 -24.75 7.61 -6.46
N PRO A 59 -25.94 7.10 -6.14
CA PRO A 59 -26.32 6.74 -4.77
C PRO A 59 -25.32 5.79 -4.12
N LEU A 60 -24.85 6.12 -2.91
CA LEU A 60 -23.90 5.32 -2.16
C LEU A 60 -24.63 4.29 -1.28
N THR A 61 -24.29 3.03 -1.45
CA THR A 61 -24.73 1.98 -0.55
C THR A 61 -24.08 2.18 0.82
N PRO A 62 -24.86 2.22 1.92
CA PRO A 62 -24.28 2.27 3.26
C PRO A 62 -23.34 1.09 3.51
N ASP A 63 -22.28 1.32 4.28
CA ASP A 63 -21.42 0.24 4.77
C ASP A 63 -22.26 -0.75 5.59
N PRO A 64 -22.25 -2.05 5.28
CA PRO A 64 -22.99 -3.07 6.02
C PRO A 64 -22.45 -3.34 7.43
N GLY A 65 -21.59 -2.48 7.95
CA GLY A 65 -20.97 -2.63 9.26
C GLY A 65 -19.63 -3.39 9.19
N SER A 66 -18.83 -3.08 8.18
CA SER A 66 -17.49 -3.64 8.03
C SER A 66 -16.66 -3.40 9.30
N VAL A 67 -16.24 -4.48 9.94
CA VAL A 67 -15.27 -4.42 11.03
C VAL A 67 -13.89 -4.44 10.41
N PHE A 68 -13.20 -3.29 10.46
CA PHE A 68 -11.81 -3.23 10.07
C PHE A 68 -10.95 -3.78 11.21
N ASP A 69 -10.25 -4.87 10.94
CA ASP A 69 -9.20 -5.34 11.84
C ASP A 69 -8.03 -4.35 11.77
N THR A 70 -7.93 -3.51 12.78
CA THR A 70 -6.87 -2.49 12.90
C THR A 70 -5.63 -3.03 13.61
N THR A 71 -5.57 -4.32 13.92
CA THR A 71 -4.41 -4.94 14.53
C THR A 71 -3.23 -4.84 13.56
N PRO A 72 -2.10 -4.21 13.93
CA PRO A 72 -0.93 -4.18 13.09
C PRO A 72 -0.49 -5.61 12.77
N ARG A 73 -0.44 -5.96 11.49
CA ARG A 73 0.02 -7.26 11.02
C ARG A 73 1.35 -7.08 10.31
N SER A 74 2.37 -7.71 10.86
CA SER A 74 3.61 -7.88 10.13
C SER A 74 3.40 -8.96 9.05
N HIS A 75 3.74 -8.62 7.82
CA HIS A 75 3.73 -9.58 6.71
C HIS A 75 5.10 -10.21 6.47
N TYR A 76 6.10 -9.90 7.30
CA TYR A 76 7.45 -10.48 7.17
C TYR A 76 7.43 -11.98 7.42
N GLY A 77 8.28 -12.69 6.69
CA GLY A 77 8.36 -14.14 6.81
C GLY A 77 7.46 -14.89 5.83
N ILE A 78 7.35 -16.19 6.07
CA ILE A 78 6.53 -17.08 5.24
C ILE A 78 5.26 -17.44 6.02
N HIS A 79 4.12 -17.21 5.38
CA HIS A 79 2.80 -17.43 5.99
C HIS A 79 1.91 -18.25 5.04
N PRO A 80 1.01 -19.07 5.57
CA PRO A 80 0.05 -19.80 4.77
C PRO A 80 -0.93 -18.84 4.09
N GLN A 81 -1.32 -19.17 2.86
CA GLN A 81 -2.41 -18.50 2.15
C GLN A 81 -3.74 -19.20 2.43
N LYS A 82 -4.84 -18.58 1.99
CA LYS A 82 -6.16 -19.21 2.02
C LYS A 82 -6.24 -20.40 1.05
N GLN A 83 -5.45 -20.38 -0.01
CA GLN A 83 -5.33 -21.48 -0.96
C GLN A 83 -4.50 -22.60 -0.31
N GLU A 84 -5.07 -23.80 -0.24
CA GLU A 84 -4.43 -24.96 0.34
C GLU A 84 -3.08 -25.28 -0.33
N GLY A 85 -2.07 -25.58 0.46
CA GLY A 85 -0.72 -25.93 -0.01
C GLY A 85 0.12 -24.74 -0.49
N LEU A 86 -0.42 -23.52 -0.47
CA LEU A 86 0.31 -22.32 -0.90
C LEU A 86 0.65 -21.42 0.28
N SER A 87 1.80 -20.75 0.16
CA SER A 87 2.26 -19.74 1.10
C SER A 87 2.53 -18.41 0.39
N TYR A 88 2.64 -17.34 1.17
CA TYR A 88 3.24 -16.10 0.72
C TYR A 88 4.49 -15.79 1.54
N ALA A 89 5.41 -15.05 0.95
CA ALA A 89 6.61 -14.58 1.59
C ALA A 89 6.64 -13.04 1.61
N GLY A 90 6.65 -12.46 2.80
CA GLY A 90 6.82 -11.04 3.00
C GLY A 90 8.29 -10.69 3.18
N LEU A 91 8.80 -9.82 2.32
CA LEU A 91 10.19 -9.41 2.25
C LEU A 91 10.35 -7.96 2.69
N HIS A 92 11.33 -7.71 3.54
CA HIS A 92 11.69 -6.35 3.94
C HIS A 92 12.46 -5.63 2.83
N VAL A 93 11.99 -4.44 2.45
CA VAL A 93 12.69 -3.55 1.53
C VAL A 93 13.28 -2.39 2.32
N PRO A 94 14.61 -2.33 2.48
CA PRO A 94 15.24 -1.24 3.22
C PRO A 94 14.80 0.13 2.72
N VAL A 95 14.31 0.98 3.62
CA VAL A 95 13.76 2.32 3.35
C VAL A 95 12.72 2.37 2.23
N GLY A 96 12.13 1.24 1.83
CA GLY A 96 11.16 1.15 0.75
C GLY A 96 11.72 1.53 -0.63
N ARG A 97 13.01 1.37 -0.87
CA ARG A 97 13.64 1.75 -2.13
C ARG A 97 14.02 0.52 -2.94
N LEU A 98 13.50 0.45 -4.16
CA LEU A 98 13.82 -0.58 -5.15
C LEU A 98 14.50 0.06 -6.35
N LYS A 99 15.60 -0.53 -6.79
CA LYS A 99 16.25 -0.22 -8.06
C LYS A 99 15.60 -1.06 -9.18
N ALA A 100 15.82 -0.69 -10.43
CA ALA A 100 15.31 -1.45 -11.57
C ALA A 100 15.74 -2.92 -11.54
N GLN A 101 16.99 -3.20 -11.15
CA GLN A 101 17.50 -4.56 -11.02
C GLN A 101 16.78 -5.33 -9.91
N ASP A 102 16.47 -4.69 -8.79
CA ASP A 102 15.73 -5.32 -7.68
C ASP A 102 14.33 -5.77 -8.12
N LEU A 103 13.66 -4.95 -8.94
CA LEU A 103 12.36 -5.32 -9.51
C LEU A 103 12.46 -6.52 -10.45
N GLN A 104 13.52 -6.61 -11.26
CA GLN A 104 13.76 -7.75 -12.14
C GLN A 104 14.05 -9.02 -11.34
N ASP A 105 14.87 -8.92 -10.28
CA ASP A 105 15.22 -10.04 -9.42
C ASP A 105 14.01 -10.54 -8.64
N LEU A 106 13.17 -9.63 -8.12
CA LEU A 106 11.90 -9.97 -7.46
C LEU A 106 10.91 -10.64 -8.42
N ALA A 107 10.81 -10.15 -9.65
CA ALA A 107 9.97 -10.77 -10.68
C ALA A 107 10.47 -12.19 -11.02
N THR A 108 11.78 -12.35 -11.19
CA THR A 108 12.41 -13.66 -11.44
C THR A 108 12.15 -14.63 -10.30
N ALA A 109 12.35 -14.18 -9.05
CA ALA A 109 12.08 -15.01 -7.87
C ALA A 109 10.60 -15.42 -7.78
N SER A 110 9.69 -14.48 -8.07
CA SER A 110 8.25 -14.77 -8.09
C SER A 110 7.87 -15.81 -9.15
N LEU A 111 8.50 -15.79 -10.32
CA LEU A 111 8.30 -16.78 -11.37
C LEU A 111 8.90 -18.15 -11.03
N ASN A 112 10.07 -18.17 -10.38
CA ASN A 112 10.76 -19.41 -10.03
C ASN A 112 10.13 -20.15 -8.85
N TYR A 113 9.65 -19.40 -7.84
CA TYR A 113 9.22 -19.96 -6.56
C TYR A 113 7.74 -19.79 -6.27
N GLY A 114 7.02 -18.93 -6.99
CA GLY A 114 5.63 -18.60 -6.72
C GLY A 114 4.76 -18.51 -7.97
N SER A 115 3.73 -17.71 -7.89
CA SER A 115 2.74 -17.53 -8.98
C SER A 115 3.15 -16.54 -10.08
N GLY A 116 4.31 -15.90 -9.97
CA GLY A 116 4.72 -14.81 -10.85
C GLY A 116 4.15 -13.44 -10.46
N GLU A 117 3.43 -13.35 -9.33
CA GLU A 117 2.83 -12.11 -8.84
C GLU A 117 3.61 -11.54 -7.66
N VAL A 118 3.91 -10.25 -7.72
CA VAL A 118 4.54 -9.47 -6.63
C VAL A 118 3.55 -8.40 -6.16
N ARG A 119 3.34 -8.30 -4.86
CA ARG A 119 2.47 -7.28 -4.24
C ARG A 119 3.29 -6.31 -3.40
N LEU A 120 2.86 -5.05 -3.40
CA LEU A 120 3.42 -4.01 -2.53
C LEU A 120 2.57 -3.90 -1.26
N THR A 121 3.22 -3.54 -0.14
CA THR A 121 2.53 -3.27 1.12
C THR A 121 2.53 -1.78 1.44
N GLU A 122 1.63 -1.36 2.33
CA GLU A 122 1.58 0.00 2.85
C GLU A 122 2.84 0.38 3.65
N ASP A 123 3.53 -0.61 4.22
CA ASP A 123 4.79 -0.42 4.96
C ASP A 123 6.03 -0.38 4.06
N GLN A 124 5.83 -0.13 2.75
CA GLN A 124 6.91 0.00 1.76
C GLN A 124 7.72 -1.30 1.54
N ASN A 125 7.09 -2.45 1.70
CA ASN A 125 7.68 -3.77 1.53
C ASN A 125 7.04 -4.52 0.36
N VAL A 126 7.51 -5.75 0.10
CA VAL A 126 6.99 -6.58 -0.97
C VAL A 126 6.55 -7.95 -0.46
N ILE A 127 5.57 -8.53 -1.15
CA ILE A 127 5.08 -9.89 -0.90
C ILE A 127 5.15 -10.68 -2.20
N LEU A 128 5.78 -11.84 -2.15
CA LEU A 128 5.69 -12.86 -3.18
C LEU A 128 4.60 -13.86 -2.80
N ILE A 129 3.73 -14.20 -3.71
CA ILE A 129 2.59 -15.09 -3.44
C ILE A 129 2.66 -16.38 -4.23
N GLY A 130 1.87 -17.36 -3.78
CA GLY A 130 1.70 -18.62 -4.49
C GLY A 130 2.87 -19.57 -4.36
N LEU A 131 3.65 -19.51 -3.27
CA LEU A 131 4.80 -20.39 -3.04
C LEU A 131 4.30 -21.77 -2.57
N PRO A 132 4.50 -22.85 -3.37
CA PRO A 132 4.19 -24.20 -2.92
C PRO A 132 5.22 -24.72 -1.93
N ALA A 133 4.82 -25.68 -1.10
CA ALA A 133 5.65 -26.17 0.00
C ALA A 133 6.99 -26.76 -0.42
N ASP A 134 7.05 -27.41 -1.57
CA ASP A 134 8.25 -28.03 -2.15
C ASP A 134 9.31 -26.99 -2.60
N LYS A 135 8.88 -25.75 -2.91
CA LYS A 135 9.78 -24.65 -3.30
C LYS A 135 10.33 -23.84 -2.13
N LEU A 136 9.77 -23.97 -0.93
CA LEU A 136 10.16 -23.13 0.20
C LEU A 136 11.62 -23.33 0.65
N ILE A 137 12.17 -24.54 0.52
CA ILE A 137 13.57 -24.81 0.92
C ILE A 137 14.51 -24.10 -0.03
N GLU A 138 14.29 -24.22 -1.33
CA GLU A 138 15.07 -23.58 -2.37
C GLU A 138 14.97 -22.05 -2.28
N PHE A 139 13.76 -21.51 -2.10
CA PHE A 139 13.52 -20.08 -1.91
C PHE A 139 14.27 -19.51 -0.71
N LYS A 140 14.28 -20.21 0.44
CA LYS A 140 15.00 -19.76 1.65
C LYS A 140 16.52 -19.71 1.47
N ALA A 141 17.06 -20.42 0.49
CA ALA A 141 18.48 -20.40 0.13
C ALA A 141 18.82 -19.35 -0.94
N ASP A 142 17.83 -18.65 -1.49
CA ASP A 142 18.05 -17.67 -2.54
C ASP A 142 18.82 -16.44 -2.04
N GLN A 143 19.79 -15.99 -2.85
CA GLN A 143 20.62 -14.81 -2.53
C GLN A 143 19.82 -13.51 -2.47
N LEU A 144 18.62 -13.45 -3.07
CA LEU A 144 17.71 -12.32 -2.98
C LEU A 144 17.42 -11.96 -1.51
N LEU A 145 17.32 -12.97 -0.63
CA LEU A 145 17.02 -12.78 0.79
C LEU A 145 18.14 -12.11 1.59
N GLN A 146 19.34 -12.00 1.05
CA GLN A 146 20.41 -11.18 1.65
C GLN A 146 20.12 -9.69 1.54
N ARG A 147 19.45 -9.27 0.45
CA ARG A 147 19.03 -7.88 0.23
C ARG A 147 17.62 -7.59 0.78
N PHE A 148 16.74 -8.56 0.72
CA PHE A 148 15.33 -8.47 1.13
C PHE A 148 15.01 -9.57 2.13
N PRO A 149 15.45 -9.44 3.41
CA PRO A 149 15.30 -10.50 4.39
C PRO A 149 13.85 -10.78 4.73
N LEU A 150 13.54 -12.06 5.00
CA LEU A 150 12.28 -12.52 5.56
C LEU A 150 12.09 -12.07 7.00
N GLU A 151 13.19 -12.00 7.75
CA GLU A 151 13.20 -11.70 9.18
C GLU A 151 14.11 -10.47 9.43
N PRO A 152 13.64 -9.26 9.12
CA PRO A 152 14.38 -8.07 9.52
C PRO A 152 14.34 -7.93 11.05
N GLY A 153 15.41 -7.43 11.65
CA GLY A 153 15.42 -7.13 13.09
C GLY A 153 14.30 -6.13 13.43
N HIS A 154 13.84 -6.12 14.69
CA HIS A 154 12.69 -5.29 15.13
C HIS A 154 12.80 -3.82 14.76
N ILE A 155 14.00 -3.22 14.82
CA ILE A 155 14.21 -1.82 14.46
C ILE A 155 14.02 -1.64 12.94
N ALA A 156 14.63 -2.50 12.12
CA ALA A 156 14.50 -2.44 10.67
C ALA A 156 13.04 -2.64 10.23
N ALA A 157 12.35 -3.62 10.82
CA ALA A 157 10.94 -3.89 10.57
C ALA A 157 10.02 -2.69 10.84
N GLY A 158 10.32 -1.92 11.90
CA GLY A 158 9.55 -0.73 12.26
C GLY A 158 10.01 0.56 11.58
N THR A 159 11.05 0.51 10.74
CA THR A 159 11.61 1.70 10.10
C THR A 159 10.91 1.95 8.76
N VAL A 160 10.15 3.05 8.68
CA VAL A 160 9.52 3.53 7.46
C VAL A 160 10.14 4.88 7.09
N SER A 161 10.50 5.03 5.82
CA SER A 161 11.16 6.23 5.32
C SER A 161 10.21 7.07 4.46
N CYS A 162 10.13 8.37 4.73
CA CYS A 162 9.44 9.30 3.83
C CYS A 162 10.21 9.46 2.50
N THR A 163 9.62 10.16 1.53
CA THR A 163 10.22 10.37 0.20
C THR A 163 11.57 11.11 0.23
N GLY A 164 11.80 11.95 1.25
CA GLY A 164 13.03 12.73 1.39
C GLY A 164 13.15 13.90 0.42
N ASN A 165 14.27 14.63 0.52
CA ASN A 165 14.48 15.84 -0.24
C ASN A 165 14.76 15.62 -1.75
N ASN A 166 15.02 14.38 -2.16
CA ASN A 166 15.15 14.06 -3.59
C ASN A 166 13.84 14.27 -4.37
N TYR A 167 12.68 14.14 -3.70
CA TYR A 167 11.37 14.22 -4.37
C TYR A 167 10.37 15.12 -3.64
N CYS A 168 10.68 15.60 -2.43
CA CYS A 168 9.79 16.42 -1.63
C CYS A 168 10.42 17.79 -1.36
N GLY A 169 9.85 18.85 -1.93
CA GLY A 169 10.33 20.23 -1.73
C GLY A 169 10.16 20.77 -0.29
N PHE A 170 9.59 20.00 0.64
CA PHE A 170 9.49 20.33 2.07
C PHE A 170 10.46 19.55 2.94
N ALA A 171 11.08 18.51 2.43
CA ALA A 171 12.01 17.71 3.20
C ALA A 171 13.35 18.38 3.32
N LEU A 172 13.94 18.33 4.52
CA LEU A 172 15.26 18.90 4.82
C LEU A 172 16.40 17.88 4.63
N THR A 173 16.08 16.60 4.70
CA THR A 173 17.07 15.51 4.66
C THR A 173 16.78 14.52 3.55
N ASN A 174 17.83 13.87 3.08
CA ASN A 174 17.74 12.66 2.26
C ASN A 174 17.42 11.47 3.19
N THR A 175 16.34 10.77 2.92
CA THR A 175 15.88 9.65 3.73
C THR A 175 15.91 8.32 2.97
N LYS A 176 16.21 8.35 1.66
CA LYS A 176 16.16 7.16 0.80
C LYS A 176 17.53 6.63 0.40
N ASP A 177 18.60 7.42 0.54
CA ASP A 177 19.94 7.04 0.08
C ASP A 177 20.89 6.66 1.23
N GLN A 178 20.37 6.42 2.44
CA GLN A 178 21.15 6.02 3.61
C GLN A 178 21.10 4.52 3.84
#